data_b7011251d6294c24f3e86d5df8b504c7
#
_entry.id   b7011251d6294c24f3e86d5df8b504c7
#
_cell.length_a   1.000
_cell.length_b   1.000
_cell.length_c   1.000
_cell.angle_alpha   90.00
_cell.angle_beta   90.00
_cell.angle_gamma   90.00
#
_symmetry.space_group_name_H-M   'P 1'
#
loop_
_entity.id
_entity.type
_entity.pdbx_description
1 polymer ?
#
loop_
_entity_poly.entity_id
_entity_poly.type
_entity_poly.pdbx_seq_one_letter_code
_entity_poly.pdbx_strand_id
1 'polypeptide(L)'
;MKLIRKGQLGEEAPGLILKDGQEVETSTFGEDYDEVFFETDGLQRLQEWVMENENDLPVFPEGERYGAPIARPSKIICIGLNFDDHAAESGMDIPEEPVLFFKANSALCGPNDELVLPRGGNKTDWEVELAFVVGKRASYVDEKDAMDYFCLLYTSDAADD
;
A
#
# COMPACT_ATOMS: atom_id res chain seq x y z
N MET A 1 -1.24 12.43 -7.64
CA MET A 1 -0.12 11.56 -8.02
C MET A 1 -0.51 10.15 -7.61
N LYS A 2 -0.34 9.15 -8.46
CA LYS A 2 -0.59 7.75 -8.15
C LYS A 2 0.75 7.01 -8.22
N LEU A 3 1.22 6.49 -7.09
CA LEU A 3 2.44 5.70 -7.02
C LEU A 3 2.17 4.28 -7.53
N ILE A 4 3.10 3.74 -8.29
CA ILE A 4 3.13 2.34 -8.72
C ILE A 4 4.54 1.79 -8.55
N ARG A 5 4.67 0.48 -8.49
CA ARG A 5 5.94 -0.22 -8.60
C ARG A 5 5.77 -1.38 -9.57
N LYS A 6 6.66 -1.53 -10.53
CA LYS A 6 6.56 -2.57 -11.56
C LYS A 6 7.87 -3.33 -11.73
N GLY A 7 7.79 -4.58 -12.12
CA GLY A 7 8.93 -5.46 -12.32
C GLY A 7 8.78 -6.84 -11.71
N GLN A 8 9.85 -7.60 -11.68
CA GLN A 8 9.88 -8.92 -11.05
C GLN A 8 9.70 -8.81 -9.54
N LEU A 9 9.18 -9.87 -8.92
CA LEU A 9 8.98 -9.93 -7.47
C LEU A 9 10.31 -9.69 -6.72
N GLY A 10 10.33 -8.63 -5.90
CA GLY A 10 11.48 -8.21 -5.12
C GLY A 10 12.50 -7.36 -5.88
N GLU A 11 12.26 -7.07 -7.16
CA GLU A 11 13.10 -6.22 -8.01
C GLU A 11 12.26 -5.11 -8.68
N GLU A 12 11.11 -4.77 -8.07
CA GLU A 12 10.22 -3.75 -8.61
C GLU A 12 10.88 -2.37 -8.60
N ALA A 13 10.77 -1.65 -9.71
CA ALA A 13 11.16 -0.26 -9.84
C ALA A 13 10.01 0.68 -9.45
N PRO A 14 10.31 1.80 -8.74
CA PRO A 14 9.32 2.83 -8.43
C PRO A 14 8.87 3.57 -9.70
N GLY A 15 7.61 3.99 -9.71
CA GLY A 15 7.04 4.74 -10.82
C GLY A 15 5.74 5.46 -10.46
N LEU A 16 5.17 6.11 -11.47
CA LEU A 16 3.97 6.92 -11.35
C LEU A 16 3.01 6.63 -12.50
N ILE A 17 1.72 6.85 -12.23
CA ILE A 17 0.74 7.09 -13.28
C ILE A 17 0.57 8.61 -13.42
N LEU A 18 0.91 9.14 -14.57
CA LEU A 18 0.75 10.55 -14.91
C LEU A 18 -0.72 10.91 -15.15
N LYS A 19 -1.02 12.21 -15.32
CA LYS A 19 -2.40 12.69 -15.52
C LYS A 19 -3.05 12.19 -16.80
N ASP A 20 -2.25 11.95 -17.83
CA ASP A 20 -2.68 11.40 -19.12
C ASP A 20 -2.86 9.87 -19.10
N GLY A 21 -2.52 9.22 -17.98
CA GLY A 21 -2.59 7.78 -17.79
C GLY A 21 -1.30 7.03 -18.15
N GLN A 22 -0.24 7.72 -18.59
CA GLN A 22 1.03 7.08 -18.88
C GLN A 22 1.70 6.59 -17.60
N GLU A 23 2.27 5.39 -17.65
CA GLU A 23 2.99 4.77 -16.55
C GLU A 23 4.49 4.94 -16.76
N VAL A 24 5.12 5.72 -15.88
CA VAL A 24 6.51 6.10 -16.00
C VAL A 24 7.34 5.60 -14.83
N GLU A 25 8.57 5.22 -15.10
CA GLU A 25 9.54 4.81 -14.11
C GLU A 25 10.23 6.04 -13.49
N THR A 26 10.44 6.01 -12.17
CA THR A 26 11.07 7.09 -11.42
C THR A 26 12.37 6.67 -10.74
N SER A 27 12.99 5.58 -11.13
CA SER A 27 14.25 5.08 -10.53
C SER A 27 15.40 6.09 -10.59
N THR A 28 15.39 6.98 -11.56
CA THR A 28 16.39 8.05 -11.68
C THR A 28 16.24 9.15 -10.63
N PHE A 29 15.11 9.19 -9.90
CA PHE A 29 14.96 9.97 -8.68
C PHE A 29 15.87 9.47 -7.55
N GLY A 30 16.25 8.19 -7.57
CA GLY A 30 17.22 7.59 -6.67
C GLY A 30 16.65 7.04 -5.36
N GLU A 31 15.32 7.04 -5.19
CA GLU A 31 14.64 6.53 -4.00
C GLU A 31 13.52 5.58 -4.39
N ASP A 32 13.28 4.55 -3.57
CA ASP A 32 12.10 3.70 -3.63
C ASP A 32 11.06 4.18 -2.59
N TYR A 33 9.82 3.74 -2.69
CA TYR A 33 8.71 4.15 -1.82
C TYR A 33 8.71 3.37 -0.50
N ASP A 34 9.82 3.48 0.24
CA ASP A 34 10.03 2.85 1.54
C ASP A 34 9.80 3.82 2.71
N GLU A 35 10.05 3.37 3.94
CA GLU A 35 9.87 4.18 5.15
C GLU A 35 10.68 5.49 5.13
N VAL A 36 11.93 5.44 4.64
CA VAL A 36 12.80 6.62 4.60
C VAL A 36 12.26 7.66 3.63
N PHE A 37 11.79 7.21 2.46
CA PHE A 37 11.14 8.08 1.49
C PHE A 37 9.96 8.83 2.11
N PHE A 38 9.05 8.13 2.80
CA PHE A 38 7.88 8.77 3.41
C PHE A 38 8.25 9.67 4.59
N GLU A 39 9.17 9.25 5.46
CA GLU A 39 9.58 10.02 6.64
C GLU A 39 10.29 11.33 6.29
N THR A 40 10.91 11.40 5.11
CA THR A 40 11.69 12.56 4.64
C THR A 40 10.97 13.42 3.60
N ASP A 41 9.65 13.51 3.67
CA ASP A 41 8.81 14.24 2.72
C ASP A 41 9.01 13.84 1.25
N GLY A 42 9.28 12.56 0.99
CA GLY A 42 9.57 12.00 -0.34
C GLY A 42 8.50 12.27 -1.38
N LEU A 43 7.21 12.28 -0.97
CA LEU A 43 6.10 12.61 -1.89
C LEU A 43 6.22 14.03 -2.46
N GLN A 44 6.56 15.01 -1.62
CA GLN A 44 6.72 16.38 -2.06
C GLN A 44 7.95 16.52 -2.96
N ARG A 45 9.09 15.93 -2.55
CA ARG A 45 10.34 15.94 -3.33
C ARG A 45 10.17 15.27 -4.68
N LEU A 46 9.48 14.12 -4.72
CA LEU A 46 9.18 13.42 -5.96
C LEU A 46 8.26 14.26 -6.87
N GLN A 47 7.25 14.91 -6.31
CA GLN A 47 6.36 15.76 -7.08
C GLN A 47 7.10 16.94 -7.73
N GLU A 48 7.97 17.61 -6.98
CA GLU A 48 8.80 18.72 -7.49
C GLU A 48 9.74 18.21 -8.59
N TRP A 49 10.42 17.08 -8.35
CA TRP A 49 11.32 16.48 -9.32
C TRP A 49 10.61 16.03 -10.61
N VAL A 50 9.41 15.45 -10.52
CA VAL A 50 8.62 15.05 -11.69
C VAL A 50 8.23 16.25 -12.54
N MET A 51 7.85 17.39 -11.94
CA MET A 51 7.54 18.61 -12.69
C MET A 51 8.68 19.08 -13.58
N GLU A 52 9.92 18.82 -13.20
CA GLU A 52 11.12 19.21 -13.95
C GLU A 52 11.54 18.15 -14.98
N ASN A 53 11.15 16.89 -14.79
CA ASN A 53 11.69 15.76 -15.57
C ASN A 53 10.60 14.97 -16.32
N GLU A 54 9.32 15.34 -16.26
CA GLU A 54 8.17 14.56 -16.77
C GLU A 54 8.35 14.09 -18.22
N ASN A 55 8.93 14.92 -19.07
CA ASN A 55 9.10 14.62 -20.50
C ASN A 55 10.22 13.61 -20.81
N ASP A 56 11.11 13.37 -19.86
CA ASP A 56 12.30 12.53 -20.04
C ASP A 56 12.18 11.20 -19.26
N LEU A 57 11.04 10.96 -18.57
CA LEU A 57 10.85 9.75 -17.78
C LEU A 57 10.65 8.53 -18.67
N PRO A 58 11.37 7.42 -18.40
CA PRO A 58 11.14 6.17 -19.10
C PRO A 58 9.72 5.65 -18.87
N VAL A 59 9.09 5.17 -19.93
CA VAL A 59 7.76 4.53 -19.85
C VAL A 59 7.95 3.06 -19.53
N PHE A 60 7.19 2.53 -18.59
CA PHE A 60 7.19 1.11 -18.31
C PHE A 60 6.72 0.28 -19.52
N PRO A 61 7.32 -0.88 -19.76
CA PRO A 61 6.84 -1.81 -20.76
C PRO A 61 5.36 -2.18 -20.54
N GLU A 62 4.62 -2.32 -21.63
CA GLU A 62 3.24 -2.79 -21.56
C GLU A 62 3.16 -4.21 -21.01
N GLY A 63 2.22 -4.48 -20.10
CA GLY A 63 2.03 -5.79 -19.49
C GLY A 63 3.04 -6.16 -18.42
N GLU A 64 3.94 -5.27 -18.03
CA GLU A 64 4.83 -5.52 -16.91
C GLU A 64 4.08 -5.67 -15.59
N ARG A 65 4.51 -6.64 -14.76
CA ARG A 65 3.87 -6.97 -13.48
C ARG A 65 3.86 -5.75 -12.54
N TYR A 66 2.72 -5.48 -11.93
CA TYR A 66 2.63 -4.57 -10.80
C TYR A 66 3.03 -5.29 -9.51
N GLY A 67 3.89 -4.66 -8.74
CA GLY A 67 4.14 -5.01 -7.35
C GLY A 67 3.26 -4.22 -6.39
N ALA A 68 3.47 -4.39 -5.10
CA ALA A 68 2.87 -3.52 -4.10
C ALA A 68 3.34 -2.07 -4.29
N PRO A 69 2.45 -1.07 -4.11
CA PRO A 69 2.76 0.34 -4.37
C PRO A 69 3.76 0.95 -3.38
N ILE A 70 4.01 0.27 -2.27
CA ILE A 70 5.01 0.65 -1.26
C ILE A 70 6.07 -0.44 -1.13
N ALA A 71 7.30 -0.03 -0.84
CA ALA A 71 8.41 -0.95 -0.67
C ALA A 71 8.58 -1.34 0.79
N ARG A 72 8.55 -2.63 1.07
CA ARG A 72 8.99 -3.23 2.35
C ARG A 72 8.55 -2.48 3.61
N PRO A 73 7.25 -2.31 3.88
CA PRO A 73 6.79 -1.69 5.11
C PRO A 73 7.29 -2.50 6.32
N SER A 74 7.65 -1.82 7.42
CA SER A 74 8.09 -2.50 8.63
C SER A 74 6.95 -3.21 9.36
N LYS A 75 5.71 -2.73 9.15
CA LYS A 75 4.50 -3.25 9.80
C LYS A 75 3.31 -3.17 8.87
N ILE A 76 2.44 -4.19 8.97
CA ILE A 76 1.08 -4.18 8.44
C ILE A 76 0.17 -4.38 9.65
N ILE A 77 -0.57 -3.32 10.02
CA ILE A 77 -1.48 -3.32 11.16
C ILE A 77 -2.90 -3.30 10.62
N CYS A 78 -3.73 -4.23 11.07
CA CYS A 78 -5.11 -4.37 10.65
C CYS A 78 -6.06 -4.08 11.80
N ILE A 79 -7.29 -3.64 11.46
CA ILE A 79 -8.38 -3.42 12.38
C ILE A 79 -9.47 -4.47 12.07
N GLY A 80 -9.63 -5.44 12.98
CA GLY A 80 -10.66 -6.47 12.84
C GLY A 80 -12.06 -5.96 13.20
N LEU A 81 -13.09 -6.58 12.62
CA LEU A 81 -14.50 -6.26 12.86
C LEU A 81 -14.84 -4.77 12.70
N ASN A 82 -14.21 -4.12 11.71
CA ASN A 82 -14.32 -2.68 11.49
C ASN A 82 -15.57 -2.28 10.69
N PHE A 83 -16.36 -3.27 10.21
CA PHE A 83 -17.62 -3.08 9.51
C PHE A 83 -18.76 -3.72 10.29
N ASP A 84 -19.86 -2.98 10.50
CA ASP A 84 -21.02 -3.42 11.29
C ASP A 84 -21.69 -4.66 10.70
N ASP A 85 -21.78 -4.75 9.38
CA ASP A 85 -22.33 -5.90 8.65
C ASP A 85 -21.48 -7.15 8.83
N HIS A 86 -20.13 -7.01 8.79
CA HIS A 86 -19.22 -8.10 9.05
C HIS A 86 -19.35 -8.65 10.49
N ALA A 87 -19.47 -7.78 11.49
CA ALA A 87 -19.73 -8.20 12.86
C ALA A 87 -21.05 -8.99 12.97
N ALA A 88 -22.11 -8.51 12.30
CA ALA A 88 -23.42 -9.17 12.29
C ALA A 88 -23.37 -10.54 11.60
N GLU A 89 -22.69 -10.68 10.45
CA GLU A 89 -22.51 -11.95 9.74
C GLU A 89 -21.72 -12.97 10.56
N SER A 90 -20.70 -12.51 11.28
CA SER A 90 -19.89 -13.34 12.17
C SER A 90 -20.59 -13.69 13.50
N GLY A 91 -21.76 -13.10 13.79
CA GLY A 91 -22.49 -13.28 15.03
C GLY A 91 -21.77 -12.74 16.25
N MET A 92 -20.91 -11.75 16.05
CA MET A 92 -20.14 -11.06 17.10
C MET A 92 -20.72 -9.68 17.39
N ASP A 93 -20.56 -9.23 18.63
CA ASP A 93 -20.90 -7.86 19.00
C ASP A 93 -19.88 -6.89 18.39
N ILE A 94 -20.34 -5.68 18.08
CA ILE A 94 -19.47 -4.59 17.61
C ILE A 94 -18.48 -4.27 18.74
N PRO A 95 -17.16 -4.31 18.49
CA PRO A 95 -16.16 -4.04 19.51
C PRO A 95 -16.25 -2.59 20.03
N GLU A 96 -16.10 -2.41 21.35
CA GLU A 96 -16.03 -1.06 21.96
C GLU A 96 -14.70 -0.36 21.67
N GLU A 97 -13.64 -1.13 21.40
CA GLU A 97 -12.29 -0.64 21.04
C GLU A 97 -11.80 -1.34 19.76
N PRO A 98 -10.94 -0.69 18.95
CA PRO A 98 -10.40 -1.32 17.74
C PRO A 98 -9.66 -2.63 18.03
N VAL A 99 -10.03 -3.70 17.33
CA VAL A 99 -9.34 -5.00 17.42
C VAL A 99 -8.11 -4.94 16.53
N LEU A 100 -6.93 -4.80 17.13
CA LEU A 100 -5.66 -4.67 16.42
C LEU A 100 -5.01 -6.04 16.22
N PHE A 101 -4.59 -6.32 14.98
CA PHE A 101 -3.77 -7.48 14.65
C PHE A 101 -2.74 -7.16 13.57
N PHE A 102 -1.81 -8.07 13.33
CA PHE A 102 -0.74 -7.89 12.36
C PHE A 102 -0.83 -8.93 11.26
N LYS A 103 -0.64 -8.50 10.03
CA LYS A 103 -0.29 -9.41 8.94
C LYS A 103 1.24 -9.44 8.76
N ALA A 104 1.77 -10.60 8.34
CA ALA A 104 3.20 -10.71 8.05
C ALA A 104 3.56 -9.81 6.87
N ASN A 105 4.68 -9.10 6.94
CA ASN A 105 5.12 -8.24 5.83
C ASN A 105 5.36 -9.03 4.53
N SER A 106 5.68 -10.32 4.65
CA SER A 106 5.82 -11.25 3.54
C SER A 106 4.50 -11.59 2.83
N ALA A 107 3.35 -11.24 3.40
CA ALA A 107 2.05 -11.39 2.75
C ALA A 107 1.77 -10.28 1.72
N LEU A 108 2.59 -9.20 1.71
CA LEU A 108 2.44 -8.12 0.74
C LEU A 108 2.85 -8.61 -0.66
N CYS A 109 1.93 -8.52 -1.60
CA CYS A 109 2.12 -8.93 -2.99
C CYS A 109 1.56 -7.87 -3.95
N GLY A 110 1.75 -8.07 -5.24
CA GLY A 110 1.16 -7.22 -6.27
C GLY A 110 -0.31 -7.57 -6.50
N PRO A 111 -1.10 -6.62 -7.08
CA PRO A 111 -2.54 -6.76 -7.22
C PRO A 111 -3.00 -7.88 -8.17
N ASN A 112 -2.10 -8.41 -8.98
CA ASN A 112 -2.38 -9.48 -9.94
C ASN A 112 -1.49 -10.71 -9.71
N ASP A 113 -0.83 -10.82 -8.57
CA ASP A 113 -0.03 -11.98 -8.23
C ASP A 113 -0.91 -13.19 -7.93
N GLU A 114 -0.39 -14.39 -8.20
CA GLU A 114 -1.10 -15.62 -7.87
C GLU A 114 -1.11 -15.85 -6.36
N LEU A 115 -2.30 -16.05 -5.80
CA LEU A 115 -2.49 -16.49 -4.42
C LEU A 115 -2.39 -18.01 -4.35
N VAL A 116 -1.39 -18.52 -3.62
CA VAL A 116 -1.23 -19.95 -3.39
C VAL A 116 -2.08 -20.39 -2.21
N LEU A 117 -3.18 -21.08 -2.50
CA LEU A 117 -4.06 -21.60 -1.44
C LEU A 117 -3.34 -22.69 -0.62
N PRO A 118 -3.51 -22.73 0.71
CA PRO A 118 -2.95 -23.76 1.56
C PRO A 118 -3.55 -25.14 1.25
N ARG A 119 -2.75 -26.19 1.43
CA ARG A 119 -3.21 -27.57 1.18
C ARG A 119 -4.37 -27.91 2.13
N GLY A 120 -5.52 -28.26 1.55
CA GLY A 120 -6.74 -28.59 2.31
C GLY A 120 -7.51 -27.36 2.78
N GLY A 121 -7.07 -26.13 2.48
CA GLY A 121 -7.82 -24.90 2.66
C GLY A 121 -9.07 -24.91 1.76
N ASN A 122 -10.22 -24.58 2.34
CA ASN A 122 -11.49 -24.50 1.63
C ASN A 122 -12.38 -23.33 2.13
N LYS A 123 -11.77 -22.40 2.85
CA LYS A 123 -12.44 -21.23 3.46
C LYS A 123 -11.74 -19.92 3.13
N THR A 124 -10.78 -19.96 2.20
CA THR A 124 -10.12 -18.72 1.74
C THR A 124 -11.17 -17.83 1.09
N ASP A 125 -11.25 -16.61 1.56
CA ASP A 125 -12.17 -15.59 1.08
C ASP A 125 -11.38 -14.33 0.73
N TRP A 126 -12.04 -13.36 0.11
CA TRP A 126 -11.47 -12.07 -0.26
C TRP A 126 -12.09 -10.96 0.59
N GLU A 127 -11.33 -9.93 0.87
CA GLU A 127 -11.78 -8.79 1.65
C GLU A 127 -11.37 -7.47 0.97
N VAL A 128 -12.28 -6.51 0.90
CA VAL A 128 -11.97 -5.16 0.43
C VAL A 128 -11.65 -4.27 1.62
N GLU A 129 -10.42 -3.79 1.68
CA GLU A 129 -9.93 -2.97 2.77
C GLU A 129 -9.52 -1.57 2.32
N LEU A 130 -9.67 -0.59 3.22
CA LEU A 130 -9.14 0.75 3.07
C LEU A 130 -7.80 0.84 3.80
N ALA A 131 -6.72 1.01 3.05
CA ALA A 131 -5.37 1.04 3.59
C ALA A 131 -4.80 2.46 3.65
N PHE A 132 -4.17 2.80 4.77
CA PHE A 132 -3.45 4.04 4.98
C PHE A 132 -1.95 3.79 5.16
N VAL A 133 -1.11 4.61 4.55
CA VAL A 133 0.32 4.62 4.84
C VAL A 133 0.62 5.69 5.86
N VAL A 134 1.20 5.27 6.99
CA VAL A 134 1.73 6.18 8.01
C VAL A 134 3.13 6.61 7.60
N GLY A 135 3.29 7.86 7.22
CA GLY A 135 4.53 8.41 6.66
C GLY A 135 5.45 9.07 7.68
N LYS A 136 5.03 9.19 8.94
CA LYS A 136 5.82 9.81 10.00
C LYS A 136 5.82 8.95 11.25
N ARG A 137 6.88 9.02 12.04
CA ARG A 137 6.91 8.35 13.33
C ARG A 137 5.79 8.88 14.24
N ALA A 138 4.84 8.00 14.59
CA ALA A 138 3.69 8.32 15.44
C ALA A 138 3.85 7.68 16.81
N SER A 139 3.68 8.45 17.87
CA SER A 139 3.68 7.98 19.27
C SER A 139 2.90 8.97 20.13
N TYR A 140 1.87 8.49 20.83
CA TYR A 140 1.00 9.33 21.68
C TYR A 140 0.38 10.50 20.93
N VAL A 141 -0.08 10.24 19.70
CA VAL A 141 -0.70 11.27 18.84
C VAL A 141 -2.14 11.50 19.28
N ASP A 142 -2.52 12.75 19.44
CA ASP A 142 -3.91 13.11 19.69
C ASP A 142 -4.76 12.84 18.44
N GLU A 143 -6.02 12.42 18.62
CA GLU A 143 -6.95 12.11 17.52
C GLU A 143 -7.05 13.25 16.48
N LYS A 144 -7.13 14.50 16.94
CA LYS A 144 -7.22 15.70 16.07
C LYS A 144 -6.02 15.88 15.14
N ASP A 145 -4.85 15.31 15.50
CA ASP A 145 -3.58 15.45 14.78
C ASP A 145 -3.25 14.16 13.97
N ALA A 146 -4.08 13.10 14.09
CA ALA A 146 -3.80 11.80 13.48
C ALA A 146 -3.67 11.86 11.95
N MET A 147 -4.48 12.68 11.28
CA MET A 147 -4.46 12.82 9.82
C MET A 147 -3.15 13.41 9.28
N ASP A 148 -2.38 14.13 10.09
CA ASP A 148 -1.09 14.72 9.70
C ASP A 148 0.03 13.66 9.55
N TYR A 149 -0.24 12.43 10.00
CA TYR A 149 0.69 11.29 9.93
C TYR A 149 0.41 10.38 8.75
N PHE A 150 -0.75 10.49 8.12
CA PHE A 150 -1.09 9.72 6.93
C PHE A 150 -0.58 10.41 5.66
N CYS A 151 0.00 9.65 4.76
CA CYS A 151 0.56 10.19 3.52
C CYS A 151 -0.06 9.61 2.25
N LEU A 152 -0.60 8.39 2.30
CA LEU A 152 -1.25 7.71 1.18
C LEU A 152 -2.51 7.02 1.64
N LEU A 153 -3.47 6.92 0.70
CA LEU A 153 -4.70 6.13 0.82
C LEU A 153 -4.83 5.25 -0.41
N TYR A 154 -5.12 3.97 -0.22
CA TYR A 154 -5.46 3.04 -1.30
C TYR A 154 -6.35 1.91 -0.78
N THR A 155 -6.90 1.14 -1.71
CA THR A 155 -7.65 -0.09 -1.38
C THR A 155 -6.74 -1.29 -1.47
N SER A 156 -6.95 -2.27 -0.62
CA SER A 156 -6.28 -3.56 -0.68
C SER A 156 -7.32 -4.68 -0.63
N ASP A 157 -6.94 -5.83 -1.15
CA ASP A 157 -7.65 -7.08 -0.96
C ASP A 157 -6.83 -7.88 0.05
N ALA A 158 -7.44 -8.19 1.17
CA ALA A 158 -6.82 -8.98 2.22
C ALA A 158 -7.55 -10.33 2.28
N ALA A 159 -6.89 -11.40 1.83
CA ALA A 159 -7.43 -12.73 1.99
C ALA A 159 -7.17 -13.22 3.43
N ASP A 160 -8.24 -13.62 4.11
CA ASP A 160 -8.14 -14.32 5.39
C ASP A 160 -8.16 -15.84 5.20
N ASP A 161 -7.44 -16.55 6.08
CA ASP A 161 -7.37 -18.02 6.10
C ASP A 161 -8.50 -18.66 6.93
#